data_55ea398634877bf2be8ce194a182fa79
#
_entry.id   55ea398634877bf2be8ce194a182fa79
#
_cell.length_a   1.000
_cell.length_b   1.000
_cell.length_c   1.000
_cell.angle_alpha   90.00
_cell.angle_beta   90.00
_cell.angle_gamma   90.00
#
_symmetry.space_group_name_H-M   'P 1'
#
loop_
_entity.id
_entity.type
_entity.pdbx_description
1 polymer ?
#
loop_
_entity_poly.entity_id
_entity_poly.type
_entity_poly.pdbx_seq_one_letter_code
_entity_poly.pdbx_strand_id
1 'polypeptide(L)'
;ECVNELPRVDDKTKSFERRLHIIPFSASFTSNERKYIKGQFIYMDCVKKYILKKVLVDMEYRESFTETSLTKSALSEYRLYSNSVHAFLEEILPRCKRNLLPATDFLYEIYKGWYRKTVPSGKAIGRNDFIDGVKEYVNSSLKENPAFEWEWTDDTRSNGYIDPTVREPLLLEYQITTMTTPMNISTNRPYPNNLKLKYSGLKRRKVVAVQGADDDSDV
;
A
#
# COMPACT_ATOMS: atom_id res chain seq x y z
N GLU A 1 20.90 -11.41 2.13
CA GLU A 1 21.63 -10.61 1.14
C GLU A 1 21.80 -9.19 1.66
N CYS A 2 22.97 -8.57 1.47
CA CYS A 2 23.23 -7.18 1.82
C CYS A 2 23.34 -6.38 0.52
N VAL A 3 22.54 -5.33 0.39
CA VAL A 3 22.48 -4.48 -0.81
C VAL A 3 22.53 -3.01 -0.42
N ASN A 4 23.09 -2.16 -1.28
CA ASN A 4 23.09 -0.71 -1.06
C ASN A 4 21.75 -0.07 -1.47
N GLU A 5 21.08 -0.67 -2.47
CA GLU A 5 19.75 -0.25 -2.95
C GLU A 5 18.87 -1.49 -3.05
N LEU A 6 17.64 -1.36 -2.59
CA LEU A 6 16.67 -2.46 -2.68
C LEU A 6 16.27 -2.68 -4.15
N PRO A 7 16.35 -3.92 -4.66
CA PRO A 7 15.97 -4.21 -6.04
C PRO A 7 14.48 -3.98 -6.26
N ARG A 8 14.11 -3.49 -7.43
CA ARG A 8 12.73 -3.55 -7.89
C ARG A 8 12.40 -4.97 -8.26
N VAL A 9 11.32 -5.49 -7.72
CA VAL A 9 10.86 -6.85 -7.98
C VAL A 9 9.53 -6.78 -8.70
N ASP A 10 9.38 -7.61 -9.73
CA ASP A 10 8.14 -7.69 -10.51
C ASP A 10 7.02 -8.40 -9.74
N ASP A 11 7.38 -9.28 -8.81
CA ASP A 11 6.42 -9.93 -7.90
C ASP A 11 5.97 -8.95 -6.80
N LYS A 12 4.79 -8.40 -6.99
CA LYS A 12 4.16 -7.43 -6.09
C LYS A 12 3.10 -8.06 -5.18
N THR A 13 3.14 -9.39 -5.04
CA THR A 13 2.16 -10.12 -4.23
C THR A 13 2.43 -9.96 -2.74
N LYS A 14 1.35 -10.01 -1.94
CA LYS A 14 1.46 -10.07 -0.46
C LYS A 14 2.25 -11.29 0.01
N SER A 15 2.27 -12.36 -0.79
CA SER A 15 3.09 -13.54 -0.53
C SER A 15 4.58 -13.25 -0.56
N PHE A 16 5.04 -12.44 -1.52
CA PHE A 16 6.41 -11.97 -1.58
C PHE A 16 6.74 -11.05 -0.40
N GLU A 17 5.90 -10.07 -0.12
CA GLU A 17 6.11 -9.10 0.95
C GLU A 17 6.23 -9.75 2.34
N ARG A 18 5.44 -10.80 2.64
CA ARG A 18 5.53 -11.54 3.91
C ARG A 18 6.87 -12.25 4.11
N ARG A 19 7.62 -12.52 3.03
CA ARG A 19 8.93 -13.16 3.06
C ARG A 19 10.07 -12.14 3.12
N LEU A 20 9.75 -10.86 2.95
CA LEU A 20 10.74 -9.80 2.90
C LEU A 20 10.93 -9.20 4.30
N HIS A 21 12.13 -9.33 4.84
CA HIS A 21 12.53 -8.73 6.10
C HIS A 21 13.66 -7.74 5.83
N ILE A 22 13.38 -6.45 5.93
CA ILE A 22 14.31 -5.38 5.61
C ILE A 22 14.91 -4.87 6.92
N ILE A 23 16.23 -4.99 7.05
CA ILE A 23 16.99 -4.48 8.19
C ILE A 23 17.83 -3.29 7.72
N PRO A 24 17.43 -2.04 8.01
CA PRO A 24 18.19 -0.88 7.57
C PRO A 24 19.43 -0.68 8.43
N PHE A 25 20.59 -0.51 7.79
CA PHE A 25 21.84 -0.12 8.42
C PHE A 25 22.10 1.36 8.09
N SER A 26 21.66 2.24 8.96
CA SER A 26 21.72 3.71 8.74
C SER A 26 23.02 4.37 9.23
N ALA A 27 23.84 3.64 9.98
CA ALA A 27 25.09 4.19 10.52
C ALA A 27 26.16 4.33 9.44
N SER A 28 26.72 5.52 9.31
CA SER A 28 27.86 5.80 8.44
C SER A 28 29.14 5.94 9.27
N PHE A 29 30.17 5.18 8.91
CA PHE A 29 31.45 5.15 9.62
C PHE A 29 32.60 5.74 8.77
N THR A 30 32.32 6.49 7.73
CA THR A 30 33.30 7.01 6.77
C THR A 30 34.38 7.87 7.43
N SER A 31 34.08 8.60 8.50
CA SER A 31 35.06 9.40 9.24
C SER A 31 35.78 8.65 10.37
N ASN A 32 35.23 7.51 10.80
CA ASN A 32 35.73 6.70 11.92
C ASN A 32 35.91 5.22 11.55
N GLU A 33 36.34 4.95 10.32
CA GLU A 33 36.54 3.57 9.86
C GLU A 33 37.63 2.88 10.66
N ARG A 34 37.26 1.83 11.40
CA ARG A 34 38.17 0.99 12.17
C ARG A 34 38.57 -0.23 11.32
N LYS A 35 39.52 -0.04 10.40
CA LYS A 35 39.99 -1.06 9.45
C LYS A 35 40.40 -2.37 10.11
N TYR A 36 40.92 -2.32 11.33
CA TYR A 36 41.33 -3.50 12.09
C TYR A 36 40.15 -4.44 12.43
N ILE A 37 38.91 -3.93 12.53
CA ILE A 37 37.76 -4.79 12.83
C ILE A 37 37.56 -5.80 11.73
N LYS A 38 37.56 -5.37 10.48
CA LYS A 38 37.35 -6.24 9.30
C LYS A 38 38.56 -7.12 9.01
N GLY A 39 39.80 -6.61 9.18
CA GLY A 39 41.02 -7.29 8.79
C GLY A 39 41.64 -8.18 9.88
N GLN A 40 41.40 -7.92 11.15
CA GLN A 40 42.06 -8.60 12.26
C GLN A 40 41.08 -9.09 13.33
N PHE A 41 40.27 -8.22 13.87
CA PHE A 41 39.43 -8.49 15.04
C PHE A 41 38.44 -9.67 14.82
N ILE A 42 37.78 -9.73 13.67
CA ILE A 42 36.82 -10.80 13.34
C ILE A 42 37.51 -12.17 13.27
N TYR A 43 38.79 -12.21 12.94
CA TYR A 43 39.56 -13.45 12.78
C TYR A 43 40.18 -13.96 14.08
N MET A 44 40.14 -13.18 15.16
CA MET A 44 40.66 -13.63 16.47
C MET A 44 39.81 -14.80 17.01
N ASP A 45 40.48 -15.85 17.49
CA ASP A 45 39.79 -17.04 18.01
C ASP A 45 38.91 -16.75 19.22
N CYS A 46 39.29 -15.80 20.09
CA CYS A 46 38.49 -15.37 21.21
C CYS A 46 37.17 -14.70 20.75
N VAL A 47 37.21 -13.92 19.67
CA VAL A 47 36.00 -13.27 19.09
C VAL A 47 35.11 -14.32 18.44
N LYS A 48 35.67 -15.24 17.68
CA LYS A 48 34.89 -16.34 17.06
C LYS A 48 34.23 -17.22 18.13
N LYS A 49 34.95 -17.59 19.18
CA LYS A 49 34.41 -18.37 20.31
C LYS A 49 33.31 -17.61 21.05
N TYR A 50 33.48 -16.30 21.26
CA TYR A 50 32.47 -15.46 21.87
C TYR A 50 31.17 -15.40 21.03
N ILE A 51 31.29 -15.16 19.71
CA ILE A 51 30.15 -15.14 18.80
C ILE A 51 29.44 -16.50 18.80
N LEU A 52 30.24 -17.60 18.70
CA LEU A 52 29.68 -18.94 18.72
C LEU A 52 28.93 -19.25 20.02
N LYS A 53 29.48 -18.86 21.16
CA LYS A 53 28.79 -18.98 22.45
C LYS A 53 27.51 -18.19 22.47
N LYS A 54 27.52 -16.94 22.01
CA LYS A 54 26.33 -16.07 21.93
C LYS A 54 25.23 -16.73 21.09
N VAL A 55 25.55 -17.27 19.93
CA VAL A 55 24.58 -17.85 19.01
C VAL A 55 24.05 -19.19 19.51
N LEU A 56 24.91 -20.07 20.02
CA LEU A 56 24.53 -21.44 20.35
C LEU A 56 24.04 -21.63 21.79
N VAL A 57 24.45 -20.76 22.71
CA VAL A 57 24.18 -20.93 24.16
C VAL A 57 23.28 -19.82 24.70
N ASP A 58 23.59 -18.55 24.37
CA ASP A 58 22.95 -17.40 25.00
C ASP A 58 21.69 -16.93 24.23
N MET A 59 21.56 -17.28 22.93
CA MET A 59 20.37 -16.90 22.14
C MET A 59 19.27 -17.96 22.31
N GLU A 60 18.10 -17.50 22.72
CA GLU A 60 16.90 -18.30 22.70
C GLU A 60 16.43 -18.52 21.25
N TYR A 61 16.01 -19.75 20.95
CA TYR A 61 15.37 -20.04 19.67
C TYR A 61 14.06 -19.25 19.56
N ARG A 62 13.88 -18.57 18.45
CA ARG A 62 12.65 -17.84 18.13
C ARG A 62 12.10 -18.32 16.80
N GLU A 63 10.83 -18.63 16.78
CA GLU A 63 10.13 -19.09 15.57
C GLU A 63 9.91 -17.96 14.55
N SER A 64 9.98 -16.70 14.99
CA SER A 64 9.76 -15.53 14.14
C SER A 64 10.83 -14.46 14.35
N PHE A 65 11.07 -13.67 13.30
CA PHE A 65 11.92 -12.48 13.39
C PHE A 65 11.30 -11.40 14.24
N THR A 66 12.12 -10.68 14.99
CA THR A 66 11.66 -9.50 15.75
C THR A 66 11.38 -8.35 14.79
N GLU A 67 10.13 -7.91 14.74
CA GLU A 67 9.74 -6.73 14.00
C GLU A 67 9.92 -5.47 14.84
N THR A 68 10.87 -4.63 14.47
CA THR A 68 11.08 -3.32 15.08
C THR A 68 10.31 -2.23 14.31
N SER A 69 10.16 -1.04 14.91
CA SER A 69 9.60 0.11 14.21
C SER A 69 10.40 0.46 12.94
N LEU A 70 11.73 0.33 12.99
CA LEU A 70 12.62 0.58 11.86
C LEU A 70 12.41 -0.42 10.71
N THR A 71 12.24 -1.71 11.01
CA THR A 71 11.99 -2.72 9.97
C THR A 71 10.61 -2.53 9.33
N LYS A 72 9.60 -2.15 10.11
CA LYS A 72 8.27 -1.82 9.58
C LYS A 72 8.29 -0.58 8.70
N SER A 73 8.99 0.47 9.11
CA SER A 73 9.16 1.69 8.33
C SER A 73 9.86 1.40 6.99
N ALA A 74 10.99 0.66 7.03
CA ALA A 74 11.73 0.28 5.84
C ALA A 74 10.89 -0.56 4.85
N LEU A 75 10.06 -1.47 5.36
CA LEU A 75 9.15 -2.25 4.52
C LEU A 75 8.07 -1.36 3.90
N SER A 76 7.52 -0.40 4.65
CA SER A 76 6.54 0.55 4.13
C SER A 76 7.12 1.44 3.03
N GLU A 77 8.35 1.93 3.21
CA GLU A 77 9.08 2.70 2.19
C GLU A 77 9.33 1.85 0.94
N TYR A 78 9.70 0.59 1.13
CA TYR A 78 9.92 -0.33 0.00
C TYR A 78 8.63 -0.60 -0.78
N ARG A 79 7.49 -0.80 -0.09
CA ARG A 79 6.16 -0.94 -0.72
C ARG A 79 5.81 0.27 -1.56
N LEU A 80 6.00 1.46 -1.00
CA LEU A 80 5.74 2.71 -1.70
C LEU A 80 6.63 2.87 -2.94
N TYR A 81 7.90 2.50 -2.84
CA TYR A 81 8.84 2.55 -3.94
C TYR A 81 8.54 1.50 -5.03
N SER A 82 8.16 0.28 -4.63
CA SER A 82 7.90 -0.83 -5.55
C SER A 82 6.52 -0.75 -6.19
N ASN A 83 5.50 -0.35 -5.44
CA ASN A 83 4.13 -0.26 -5.95
C ASN A 83 3.31 0.83 -5.24
N SER A 84 3.49 2.05 -5.69
CA SER A 84 2.79 3.21 -5.12
C SER A 84 1.27 3.15 -5.28
N VAL A 85 0.75 2.42 -6.29
CA VAL A 85 -0.70 2.25 -6.49
C VAL A 85 -1.29 1.36 -5.41
N HIS A 86 -0.63 0.25 -5.07
CA HIS A 86 -1.09 -0.63 -4.00
C HIS A 86 -1.08 0.08 -2.64
N ALA A 87 0.02 0.76 -2.31
CA ALA A 87 0.12 1.54 -1.07
C ALA A 87 -1.00 2.61 -0.97
N PHE A 88 -1.27 3.30 -2.08
CA PHE A 88 -2.35 4.26 -2.19
C PHE A 88 -3.72 3.62 -1.95
N LEU A 89 -4.02 2.51 -2.60
CA LEU A 89 -5.32 1.86 -2.50
C LEU A 89 -5.56 1.27 -1.10
N GLU A 90 -4.55 0.67 -0.48
CA GLU A 90 -4.62 0.18 0.90
C GLU A 90 -4.96 1.30 1.90
N GLU A 91 -4.39 2.49 1.72
CA GLU A 91 -4.65 3.64 2.59
C GLU A 91 -6.01 4.31 2.30
N ILE A 92 -6.35 4.46 1.02
CA ILE A 92 -7.45 5.34 0.60
C ILE A 92 -8.80 4.62 0.51
N LEU A 93 -8.84 3.37 0.04
CA LEU A 93 -10.12 2.66 -0.13
C LEU A 93 -10.94 2.53 1.17
N PRO A 94 -10.36 2.23 2.35
CA PRO A 94 -11.11 2.18 3.60
C PRO A 94 -11.70 3.54 4.01
N ARG A 95 -11.10 4.63 3.54
CA ARG A 95 -11.51 6.01 3.87
C ARG A 95 -12.57 6.57 2.92
N CYS A 96 -12.78 5.93 1.75
CA CYS A 96 -13.76 6.36 0.77
C CYS A 96 -15.19 6.21 1.29
N LYS A 97 -15.97 7.29 1.19
CA LYS A 97 -17.39 7.31 1.57
C LYS A 97 -18.31 6.86 0.44
N ARG A 98 -17.87 6.98 -0.80
CA ARG A 98 -18.64 6.65 -1.99
C ARG A 98 -18.58 5.16 -2.30
N ASN A 99 -19.64 4.64 -2.90
CA ASN A 99 -19.71 3.24 -3.34
C ASN A 99 -19.22 3.02 -4.77
N LEU A 100 -19.03 4.10 -5.51
CA LEU A 100 -18.62 4.10 -6.90
C LEU A 100 -17.52 5.15 -7.08
N LEU A 101 -16.36 4.72 -7.56
CA LEU A 101 -15.15 5.52 -7.66
C LEU A 101 -14.63 5.49 -9.11
N PRO A 102 -14.86 6.59 -9.89
CA PRO A 102 -14.27 6.72 -11.23
C PRO A 102 -12.75 6.65 -11.17
N ALA A 103 -12.14 5.80 -12.00
CA ALA A 103 -10.69 5.59 -11.93
C ALA A 103 -9.89 6.81 -12.42
N THR A 104 -10.32 7.43 -13.53
CA THR A 104 -9.56 8.51 -14.16
C THR A 104 -9.80 9.88 -13.55
N ASP A 105 -11.07 10.20 -13.31
CA ASP A 105 -11.47 11.55 -12.95
C ASP A 105 -11.59 11.75 -11.42
N PHE A 106 -11.48 10.65 -10.65
CA PHE A 106 -11.59 10.68 -9.20
C PHE A 106 -10.37 10.03 -8.54
N LEU A 107 -10.19 8.71 -8.66
CA LEU A 107 -9.10 8.01 -7.97
C LEU A 107 -7.71 8.49 -8.41
N TYR A 108 -7.51 8.70 -9.72
CA TYR A 108 -6.22 9.16 -10.23
C TYR A 108 -5.89 10.59 -9.78
N GLU A 109 -6.88 11.46 -9.66
CA GLU A 109 -6.67 12.82 -9.16
C GLU A 109 -6.28 12.79 -7.66
N ILE A 110 -6.99 11.98 -6.86
CA ILE A 110 -6.63 11.76 -5.44
C ILE A 110 -5.23 11.14 -5.34
N TYR A 111 -4.91 10.14 -6.18
CA TYR A 111 -3.59 9.53 -6.22
C TYR A 111 -2.46 10.55 -6.48
N LYS A 112 -2.63 11.45 -7.43
CA LYS A 112 -1.65 12.51 -7.68
C LYS A 112 -1.46 13.43 -6.47
N GLY A 113 -2.55 13.78 -5.79
CA GLY A 113 -2.52 14.58 -4.58
C GLY A 113 -1.82 13.86 -3.41
N TRP A 114 -2.20 12.61 -3.19
CA TRP A 114 -1.60 11.73 -2.20
C TRP A 114 -0.11 11.49 -2.46
N TYR A 115 0.25 11.15 -3.69
CA TYR A 115 1.64 10.87 -4.07
C TYR A 115 2.55 12.10 -3.88
N ARG A 116 2.06 13.29 -4.23
CA ARG A 116 2.79 14.54 -4.03
C ARG A 116 3.04 14.86 -2.55
N LYS A 117 2.08 14.49 -1.70
CA LYS A 117 2.19 14.66 -0.24
C LYS A 117 3.16 13.63 0.39
N THR A 118 3.16 12.40 -0.13
CA THR A 118 3.96 11.29 0.40
C THR A 118 5.38 11.29 -0.15
N VAL A 119 5.56 11.63 -1.43
CA VAL A 119 6.87 11.68 -2.13
C VAL A 119 7.04 13.03 -2.84
N PRO A 120 7.41 14.09 -2.11
CA PRO A 120 7.42 15.47 -2.65
C PRO A 120 8.30 15.67 -3.89
N SER A 121 9.41 14.93 -4.00
CA SER A 121 10.34 14.97 -5.14
C SER A 121 10.04 13.94 -6.23
N GLY A 122 9.06 13.06 -6.02
CA GLY A 122 8.71 12.01 -6.96
C GLY A 122 7.76 12.47 -8.05
N LYS A 123 7.75 11.73 -9.17
CA LYS A 123 6.77 11.89 -10.24
C LYS A 123 5.76 10.77 -10.18
N ALA A 124 4.49 11.11 -10.06
CA ALA A 124 3.39 10.14 -10.11
C ALA A 124 3.42 9.37 -11.45
N ILE A 125 3.06 8.09 -11.42
CA ILE A 125 2.96 7.26 -12.63
C ILE A 125 1.88 7.77 -13.59
N GLY A 126 1.95 7.33 -14.84
CA GLY A 126 0.98 7.67 -15.87
C GLY A 126 -0.43 7.14 -15.56
N ARG A 127 -1.43 7.75 -16.18
CA ARG A 127 -2.84 7.37 -15.97
C ARG A 127 -3.13 5.91 -16.34
N ASN A 128 -2.57 5.42 -17.46
CA ASN A 128 -2.79 4.06 -17.91
C ASN A 128 -2.16 3.04 -16.95
N ASP A 129 -0.91 3.27 -16.56
CA ASP A 129 -0.20 2.43 -15.58
C ASP A 129 -0.91 2.42 -14.22
N PHE A 130 -1.49 3.55 -13.84
CA PHE A 130 -2.32 3.64 -12.63
C PHE A 130 -3.57 2.77 -12.73
N ILE A 131 -4.31 2.83 -13.85
CA ILE A 131 -5.53 2.03 -14.08
C ILE A 131 -5.19 0.54 -14.06
N ASP A 132 -4.10 0.15 -14.72
CA ASP A 132 -3.65 -1.26 -14.75
C ASP A 132 -3.25 -1.73 -13.35
N GLY A 133 -2.55 -0.91 -12.57
CA GLY A 133 -2.23 -1.18 -11.18
C GLY A 133 -3.47 -1.29 -10.27
N VAL A 134 -4.51 -0.48 -10.50
CA VAL A 134 -5.79 -0.60 -9.77
C VAL A 134 -6.48 -1.93 -10.07
N LYS A 135 -6.54 -2.33 -11.35
CA LYS A 135 -7.12 -3.61 -11.78
C LYS A 135 -6.36 -4.80 -11.18
N GLU A 136 -5.03 -4.75 -11.23
CA GLU A 136 -4.16 -5.77 -10.65
C GLU A 136 -4.42 -5.93 -9.15
N TYR A 137 -4.44 -4.81 -8.41
CA TYR A 137 -4.71 -4.80 -6.97
C TYR A 137 -6.05 -5.44 -6.61
N VAL A 138 -7.12 -5.04 -7.30
CA VAL A 138 -8.47 -5.56 -7.03
C VAL A 138 -8.56 -7.04 -7.36
N ASN A 139 -8.02 -7.48 -8.50
CA ASN A 139 -8.03 -8.89 -8.88
C ASN A 139 -7.23 -9.76 -7.91
N SER A 140 -6.09 -9.29 -7.44
CA SER A 140 -5.27 -10.00 -6.44
C SER A 140 -5.98 -10.05 -5.09
N SER A 141 -6.55 -8.92 -4.64
CA SER A 141 -7.29 -8.84 -3.38
C SER A 141 -8.54 -9.74 -3.37
N LEU A 142 -9.26 -9.82 -4.49
CA LEU A 142 -10.42 -10.74 -4.63
C LEU A 142 -10.03 -12.21 -4.61
N LYS A 143 -8.87 -12.57 -5.18
CA LYS A 143 -8.36 -13.95 -5.12
C LYS A 143 -7.93 -14.36 -3.70
N GLU A 144 -7.30 -13.44 -2.97
CA GLU A 144 -6.84 -13.68 -1.61
C GLU A 144 -7.98 -13.63 -0.58
N ASN A 145 -8.94 -12.74 -0.78
CA ASN A 145 -10.08 -12.52 0.10
C ASN A 145 -11.37 -12.35 -0.69
N PRO A 146 -12.21 -13.40 -0.82
CA PRO A 146 -13.50 -13.32 -1.49
C PRO A 146 -14.48 -12.30 -0.89
N ALA A 147 -14.26 -11.89 0.37
CA ALA A 147 -15.04 -10.86 1.05
C ALA A 147 -14.51 -9.43 0.78
N PHE A 148 -13.51 -9.25 -0.09
CA PHE A 148 -13.02 -7.94 -0.46
C PHE A 148 -14.13 -7.07 -1.03
N GLU A 149 -14.25 -5.85 -0.55
CA GLU A 149 -15.42 -4.99 -0.77
C GLU A 149 -15.48 -4.35 -2.16
N TRP A 150 -14.43 -4.37 -2.94
CA TRP A 150 -14.34 -3.64 -4.19
C TRP A 150 -14.18 -4.57 -5.40
N GLU A 151 -14.80 -4.18 -6.52
CA GLU A 151 -14.66 -4.82 -7.82
C GLU A 151 -14.45 -3.77 -8.90
N TRP A 152 -13.75 -4.16 -9.98
CA TRP A 152 -13.63 -3.31 -11.16
C TRP A 152 -14.89 -3.40 -12.02
N THR A 153 -15.29 -2.25 -12.60
CA THR A 153 -16.41 -2.19 -13.54
C THR A 153 -16.11 -1.21 -14.66
N ASP A 154 -16.42 -1.61 -15.88
CA ASP A 154 -16.25 -0.78 -17.08
C ASP A 154 -17.54 -0.07 -17.50
N ASP A 155 -18.67 -0.43 -16.90
CA ASP A 155 -19.99 0.08 -17.26
C ASP A 155 -20.73 0.64 -16.02
N THR A 156 -20.33 1.82 -15.59
CA THR A 156 -21.04 2.55 -14.55
C THR A 156 -21.66 3.82 -15.11
N ARG A 157 -22.88 4.12 -14.69
CA ARG A 157 -23.59 5.33 -15.09
C ARG A 157 -23.37 6.44 -14.06
N SER A 158 -23.26 7.69 -14.51
CA SER A 158 -22.97 8.83 -13.66
C SER A 158 -24.00 9.07 -12.55
N ASN A 159 -25.29 8.89 -12.83
CA ASN A 159 -26.38 9.14 -11.88
C ASN A 159 -26.45 8.14 -10.71
N GLY A 160 -26.00 6.91 -10.91
CA GLY A 160 -25.84 5.93 -9.81
C GLY A 160 -24.41 5.77 -9.34
N TYR A 161 -23.47 6.42 -10.01
CA TYR A 161 -22.05 6.24 -9.87
C TYR A 161 -21.40 7.31 -8.98
N ILE A 162 -21.71 8.58 -9.25
CA ILE A 162 -21.26 9.69 -8.43
C ILE A 162 -22.49 10.36 -7.83
N ASP A 163 -22.86 9.93 -6.63
CA ASP A 163 -23.97 10.55 -5.91
C ASP A 163 -23.54 11.94 -5.41
N PRO A 164 -24.17 13.02 -5.89
CA PRO A 164 -23.85 14.37 -5.44
C PRO A 164 -24.23 14.64 -3.98
N THR A 165 -25.05 13.78 -3.36
CA THR A 165 -25.43 13.91 -1.95
C THR A 165 -24.37 13.36 -1.01
N VAL A 166 -23.53 12.45 -1.46
CA VAL A 166 -22.48 11.86 -0.65
C VAL A 166 -21.24 12.75 -0.64
N ARG A 167 -20.87 13.24 0.53
CA ARG A 167 -19.63 13.97 0.76
C ARG A 167 -18.43 13.03 0.72
N GLU A 168 -17.35 13.50 0.08
CA GLU A 168 -16.07 12.79 0.05
C GLU A 168 -14.96 13.69 0.59
N PRO A 169 -14.58 13.54 1.88
CA PRO A 169 -13.58 14.40 2.53
C PRO A 169 -12.21 14.38 1.85
N LEU A 170 -11.87 13.29 1.17
CA LEU A 170 -10.60 13.14 0.44
C LEU A 170 -10.43 14.21 -0.65
N LEU A 171 -11.51 14.71 -1.21
CA LEU A 171 -11.46 15.76 -2.24
C LEU A 171 -10.93 17.09 -1.67
N LEU A 172 -11.31 17.43 -0.44
CA LEU A 172 -10.75 18.60 0.24
C LEU A 172 -9.32 18.35 0.71
N GLU A 173 -9.06 17.19 1.29
CA GLU A 173 -7.75 16.84 1.83
C GLU A 173 -6.65 16.92 0.76
N TYR A 174 -6.96 16.47 -0.46
CA TYR A 174 -6.02 16.47 -1.58
C TYR A 174 -6.25 17.62 -2.56
N GLN A 175 -7.11 18.58 -2.24
CA GLN A 175 -7.37 19.80 -3.01
C GLN A 175 -7.71 19.51 -4.48
N ILE A 176 -8.62 18.56 -4.72
CA ILE A 176 -9.00 18.14 -6.07
C ILE A 176 -9.91 19.17 -6.72
N THR A 177 -9.40 19.82 -7.78
CA THR A 177 -10.09 20.84 -8.57
C THR A 177 -9.95 20.55 -10.07
N THR A 178 -10.36 19.35 -10.48
CA THR A 178 -10.21 18.96 -11.89
C THR A 178 -11.32 19.49 -12.77
N MET A 179 -10.99 19.88 -14.00
CA MET A 179 -11.95 20.34 -15.00
C MET A 179 -12.80 19.20 -15.57
N THR A 180 -12.30 17.96 -15.54
CA THR A 180 -13.04 16.78 -16.01
C THR A 180 -14.10 16.30 -15.05
N THR A 181 -13.86 16.50 -13.75
CA THR A 181 -14.84 16.24 -12.69
C THR A 181 -14.83 17.43 -11.72
N PRO A 182 -15.38 18.58 -12.11
CA PRO A 182 -15.36 19.76 -11.27
C PRO A 182 -16.06 19.49 -9.95
N MET A 183 -15.44 19.93 -8.87
CA MET A 183 -15.92 19.75 -7.51
C MET A 183 -16.26 21.07 -6.87
N ASN A 184 -17.36 21.11 -6.16
CA ASN A 184 -17.58 22.18 -5.22
C ASN A 184 -16.77 21.90 -3.95
N ILE A 185 -15.68 22.64 -3.76
CA ILE A 185 -14.77 22.47 -2.64
C ILE A 185 -15.50 22.61 -1.29
N SER A 186 -16.44 23.56 -1.19
CA SER A 186 -17.17 23.77 0.06
C SER A 186 -18.09 22.61 0.45
N THR A 187 -18.63 21.90 -0.54
CA THR A 187 -19.59 20.80 -0.31
C THR A 187 -18.99 19.42 -0.52
N ASN A 188 -17.78 19.32 -1.07
CA ASN A 188 -17.16 18.05 -1.50
C ASN A 188 -18.02 17.26 -2.50
N ARG A 189 -18.78 17.95 -3.34
CA ARG A 189 -19.71 17.31 -4.28
C ARG A 189 -19.37 17.68 -5.71
N PRO A 190 -19.50 16.74 -6.65
CA PRO A 190 -19.36 17.06 -8.07
C PRO A 190 -20.52 17.94 -8.53
N TYR A 191 -20.26 18.79 -9.53
CA TYR A 191 -21.34 19.51 -10.20
C TYR A 191 -22.10 18.54 -11.13
N PRO A 192 -23.43 18.35 -10.95
CA PRO A 192 -24.19 17.37 -11.72
C PRO A 192 -24.08 17.56 -13.25
N ASN A 193 -24.03 18.81 -13.71
CA ASN A 193 -23.98 19.17 -15.14
C ASN A 193 -22.67 18.74 -15.84
N ASN A 194 -21.62 18.40 -15.08
CA ASN A 194 -20.30 18.07 -15.59
C ASN A 194 -19.96 16.58 -15.43
N LEU A 195 -20.94 15.76 -15.03
CA LEU A 195 -20.75 14.32 -14.91
C LEU A 195 -20.88 13.66 -16.27
N LYS A 196 -19.95 12.74 -16.57
CA LYS A 196 -20.02 11.88 -17.73
C LYS A 196 -21.13 10.85 -17.55
N LEU A 197 -21.70 10.38 -18.66
CA LEU A 197 -22.75 9.35 -18.64
C LEU A 197 -22.22 8.00 -18.13
N LYS A 198 -20.97 7.66 -18.47
CA LYS A 198 -20.31 6.41 -18.08
C LYS A 198 -18.91 6.67 -17.51
N TYR A 199 -18.54 5.84 -16.56
CA TYR A 199 -17.20 5.80 -15.96
C TYR A 199 -16.74 4.36 -15.82
N SER A 200 -15.46 4.12 -16.05
CA SER A 200 -14.77 2.90 -15.60
C SER A 200 -14.11 3.16 -14.24
N GLY A 201 -14.17 2.19 -13.35
CA GLY A 201 -13.59 2.35 -12.02
C GLY A 201 -14.00 1.28 -11.03
N LEU A 202 -13.98 1.62 -9.75
CA LEU A 202 -14.30 0.72 -8.66
C LEU A 202 -15.74 0.87 -8.19
N LYS A 203 -16.36 -0.28 -7.92
CA LYS A 203 -17.69 -0.38 -7.33
C LYS A 203 -17.61 -1.20 -6.05
N ARG A 204 -18.27 -0.72 -4.99
CA ARG A 204 -18.36 -1.46 -3.74
C ARG A 204 -19.36 -2.61 -3.88
N ARG A 205 -18.92 -3.82 -3.58
CA ARG A 205 -19.73 -5.03 -3.58
C ARG A 205 -20.65 -5.05 -2.36
N LYS A 206 -21.85 -5.59 -2.52
CA LYS A 206 -22.68 -5.99 -1.39
C LYS A 206 -22.14 -7.33 -0.89
N VAL A 207 -21.29 -7.29 0.11
CA VAL A 207 -20.86 -8.51 0.79
C VAL A 207 -22.03 -8.98 1.65
N VAL A 208 -22.66 -10.07 1.26
CA VAL A 208 -23.64 -10.76 2.11
C VAL A 208 -22.82 -11.39 3.24
N ALA A 209 -23.00 -10.91 4.46
CA ALA A 209 -22.45 -11.59 5.63
C ALA A 209 -22.99 -13.02 5.63
N VAL A 210 -22.09 -13.99 5.50
CA VAL A 210 -22.43 -15.39 5.77
C VAL A 210 -22.76 -15.44 7.25
N GLN A 211 -24.05 -15.45 7.59
CA GLN A 211 -24.49 -15.75 8.93
C GLN A 211 -23.97 -17.15 9.25
N GLY A 212 -23.19 -17.23 10.31
CA GLY A 212 -22.70 -18.51 10.82
C GLY A 212 -23.85 -19.46 11.02
N ALA A 213 -23.67 -20.70 10.59
CA ALA A 213 -24.54 -21.78 10.93
C ALA A 213 -24.58 -21.84 12.47
N ASP A 214 -25.72 -21.50 13.04
CA ASP A 214 -26.03 -21.79 14.43
C ASP A 214 -25.94 -23.30 14.61
N ASP A 215 -25.07 -23.65 15.51
CA ASP A 215 -24.85 -25.01 16.04
C ASP A 215 -26.14 -25.46 16.73
N ASP A 216 -26.97 -26.20 15.99
CA ASP A 216 -28.07 -27.00 16.56
C ASP A 216 -27.44 -28.22 17.23
N SER A 217 -27.04 -28.09 18.48
CA SER A 217 -26.79 -29.17 19.38
C SER A 217 -27.86 -29.19 20.48
N ASP A 218 -29.04 -29.66 20.11
CA ASP A 218 -29.99 -30.30 21.05
C ASP A 218 -30.09 -31.78 20.71
N VAL A 219 -29.58 -32.64 21.57
CA VAL A 219 -30.15 -33.82 22.25
C VAL A 219 -29.06 -34.49 23.06
#